data_f21d005e6b5186f0d8e00f68722a982d
#
_entry.id   f21d005e6b5186f0d8e00f68722a982d
#
_cell.length_a   1.000
_cell.length_b   1.000
_cell.length_c   1.000
_cell.angle_alpha   90.00
_cell.angle_beta   90.00
_cell.angle_gamma   90.00
#
_symmetry.space_group_name_H-M   'P 1'
#
loop_
_entity.id
_entity.type
_entity.pdbx_description
1 polymer ?
#
loop_
_entity_poly.entity_id
_entity_poly.type
_entity_poly.pdbx_seq_one_letter_code
_entity_poly.pdbx_strand_id
1 'polypeptide(L)'
;LPLAKRLGAEYVVFGSPFAKSYPLGFDKMRALEQLGSLQQEVDAFAADIGLRILVEPIHSFESNLINTFAEGVELKERWNLRNTDVLLDYYHMTREHEDPKILLTLGKENLRHIHFACPFLPGEGERVFPLYENEWRGYAEFASILKEIGYNGRISLEARTSDFDRHAPISLQILHTLFD
;
A
#
# COMPACT_ATOMS: atom_id res chain seq x y z
N LEU A 1 7.91 12.32 12.15
CA LEU A 1 6.94 11.55 12.95
C LEU A 1 6.24 12.40 14.04
N PRO A 2 6.95 13.16 14.93
CA PRO A 2 6.27 13.94 15.98
C PRO A 2 5.25 14.95 15.48
N LEU A 3 5.50 15.60 14.34
CA LEU A 3 4.54 16.54 13.73
C LEU A 3 3.26 15.79 13.27
N ALA A 4 3.40 14.63 12.63
CA ALA A 4 2.24 13.82 12.23
C ALA A 4 1.37 13.46 13.44
N LYS A 5 1.98 13.03 14.55
CA LYS A 5 1.25 12.74 15.79
C LYS A 5 0.52 13.96 16.34
N ARG A 6 1.15 15.13 16.36
CA ARG A 6 0.52 16.39 16.79
C ARG A 6 -0.66 16.78 15.91
N LEU A 7 -0.66 16.42 14.64
CA LEU A 7 -1.75 16.63 13.68
C LEU A 7 -2.84 15.55 13.77
N GLY A 8 -2.74 14.61 14.69
CA GLY A 8 -3.75 13.57 14.92
C GLY A 8 -3.60 12.35 14.02
N ALA A 9 -2.47 12.17 13.33
CA ALA A 9 -2.24 10.96 12.55
C ALA A 9 -2.20 9.72 13.45
N GLU A 10 -2.79 8.63 12.98
CA GLU A 10 -2.74 7.31 13.61
C GLU A 10 -1.58 6.47 13.08
N TYR A 11 -1.21 6.69 11.82
CA TYR A 11 -0.10 6.02 11.14
C TYR A 11 0.59 6.93 10.13
N VAL A 12 1.76 6.52 9.70
CA VAL A 12 2.57 7.16 8.65
C VAL A 12 2.99 6.12 7.64
N VAL A 13 2.86 6.43 6.35
CA VAL A 13 3.23 5.53 5.26
C VAL A 13 4.72 5.62 4.97
N PHE A 14 5.38 4.47 4.89
CA PHE A 14 6.73 4.31 4.38
C PHE A 14 6.64 3.81 2.93
N GLY A 15 6.35 4.73 2.00
CA GLY A 15 6.04 4.50 0.60
C GLY A 15 7.09 5.01 -0.39
N SER A 16 8.27 5.51 0.06
CA SER A 16 9.27 6.05 -0.85
C SER A 16 9.96 4.98 -1.70
N PRO A 17 9.88 5.04 -3.06
CA PRO A 17 10.61 4.12 -3.93
C PRO A 17 12.13 4.19 -3.72
N PHE A 18 12.66 5.40 -3.56
CA PHE A 18 14.12 5.61 -3.38
C PHE A 18 14.66 4.95 -2.10
N ALA A 19 13.87 4.96 -1.02
CA ALA A 19 14.26 4.34 0.24
C ALA A 19 14.20 2.79 0.19
N LYS A 20 13.54 2.24 -0.82
CA LYS A 20 13.39 0.80 -1.07
C LYS A 20 14.09 0.38 -2.37
N SER A 21 15.15 1.07 -2.74
CA SER A 21 15.93 0.75 -3.93
C SER A 21 17.42 0.68 -3.62
N TYR A 22 18.10 -0.22 -4.29
CA TYR A 22 19.54 -0.36 -4.24
C TYR A 22 20.15 -0.32 -5.65
N PRO A 23 21.40 0.19 -5.81
CA PRO A 23 22.03 0.35 -7.12
C PRO A 23 22.45 -1.00 -7.73
N LEU A 24 22.57 -1.02 -9.05
CA LEU A 24 23.07 -2.17 -9.79
C LEU A 24 24.43 -2.62 -9.23
N GLY A 25 24.58 -3.92 -9.01
CA GLY A 25 25.80 -4.53 -8.46
C GLY A 25 25.90 -4.50 -6.93
N PHE A 26 24.95 -3.87 -6.23
CA PHE A 26 24.87 -3.98 -4.78
C PHE A 26 24.19 -5.30 -4.37
N ASP A 27 24.59 -5.87 -3.25
CA ASP A 27 24.00 -7.12 -2.76
C ASP A 27 22.59 -6.89 -2.20
N LYS A 28 21.60 -7.62 -2.72
CA LYS A 28 20.19 -7.49 -2.32
C LYS A 28 19.98 -7.83 -0.84
N MET A 29 20.67 -8.85 -0.32
CA MET A 29 20.50 -9.25 1.08
C MET A 29 21.04 -8.18 2.02
N ARG A 30 22.17 -7.57 1.66
CA ARG A 30 22.72 -6.43 2.42
C ARG A 30 21.77 -5.21 2.37
N ALA A 31 21.14 -4.95 1.23
CA ALA A 31 20.14 -3.89 1.12
C ALA A 31 18.93 -4.15 2.02
N LEU A 32 18.44 -5.40 2.06
CA LEU A 32 17.35 -5.81 2.95
C LEU A 32 17.74 -5.70 4.44
N GLU A 33 18.98 -6.03 4.81
CA GLU A 33 19.50 -5.88 6.16
C GLU A 33 19.53 -4.40 6.58
N GLN A 34 19.99 -3.52 5.69
CA GLN A 34 20.00 -2.07 5.94
C GLN A 34 18.57 -1.52 6.10
N LEU A 35 17.64 -1.94 5.22
CA LEU A 35 16.24 -1.56 5.30
C LEU A 35 15.61 -2.07 6.60
N GLY A 36 15.83 -3.33 6.96
CA GLY A 36 15.30 -3.91 8.18
C GLY A 36 15.80 -3.23 9.45
N SER A 37 17.10 -2.91 9.51
CA SER A 37 17.68 -2.16 10.63
C SER A 37 17.07 -0.77 10.76
N LEU A 38 16.91 -0.04 9.66
CA LEU A 38 16.22 1.25 9.64
C LEU A 38 14.78 1.11 10.13
N GLN A 39 14.06 0.09 9.64
CA GLN A 39 12.66 -0.13 10.05
C GLN A 39 12.53 -0.46 11.53
N GLN A 40 13.48 -1.18 12.14
CA GLN A 40 13.47 -1.43 13.59
C GLN A 40 13.60 -0.13 14.40
N GLU A 41 14.48 0.78 13.99
CA GLU A 41 14.63 2.08 14.65
C GLU A 41 13.37 2.93 14.51
N VAL A 42 12.79 2.95 13.31
CA VAL A 42 11.56 3.70 13.01
C VAL A 42 10.36 3.12 13.74
N ASP A 43 10.23 1.79 13.80
CA ASP A 43 9.17 1.05 14.52
C ASP A 43 9.19 1.37 16.02
N ALA A 44 10.37 1.28 16.65
CA ALA A 44 10.55 1.59 18.07
C ALA A 44 10.22 3.06 18.36
N PHE A 45 10.73 3.99 17.57
CA PHE A 45 10.45 5.42 17.75
C PHE A 45 8.96 5.75 17.55
N ALA A 46 8.32 5.13 16.56
CA ALA A 46 6.89 5.33 16.32
C ALA A 46 6.04 4.77 17.46
N ALA A 47 6.42 3.64 18.03
CA ALA A 47 5.78 3.05 19.20
C ALA A 47 5.82 4.00 20.42
N ASP A 48 6.98 4.61 20.69
CA ASP A 48 7.18 5.54 21.83
C ASP A 48 6.24 6.76 21.75
N ILE A 49 5.89 7.20 20.55
CA ILE A 49 4.99 8.35 20.36
C ILE A 49 3.55 7.95 20.01
N GLY A 50 3.23 6.67 19.99
CA GLY A 50 1.91 6.13 19.72
C GLY A 50 1.46 6.33 18.26
N LEU A 51 2.39 6.22 17.30
CA LEU A 51 2.12 6.12 15.85
C LEU A 51 2.41 4.72 15.36
N ARG A 52 1.75 4.30 14.29
CA ARG A 52 2.11 3.09 13.54
C ARG A 52 2.82 3.45 12.24
N ILE A 53 3.64 2.55 11.75
CA ILE A 53 4.25 2.65 10.41
C ILE A 53 3.51 1.71 9.47
N LEU A 54 3.25 2.15 8.25
CA LEU A 54 2.72 1.31 7.20
C LEU A 54 3.75 1.20 6.09
N VAL A 55 4.31 0.00 5.91
CA VAL A 55 5.16 -0.28 4.76
C VAL A 55 4.26 -0.47 3.54
N GLU A 56 4.52 0.27 2.49
CA GLU A 56 3.84 0.16 1.21
C GLU A 56 4.74 -0.55 0.20
N PRO A 57 4.43 -1.77 -0.22
CA PRO A 57 5.08 -2.43 -1.35
C PRO A 57 4.85 -1.64 -2.64
N ILE A 58 5.90 -1.48 -3.43
CA ILE A 58 5.87 -0.71 -4.67
C ILE A 58 6.35 -1.60 -5.82
N HIS A 59 5.62 -1.64 -6.92
CA HIS A 59 5.96 -2.52 -8.05
C HIS A 59 7.39 -2.35 -8.56
N SER A 60 7.93 -3.39 -9.16
CA SER A 60 9.35 -3.56 -9.51
C SER A 60 9.90 -2.56 -10.55
N PHE A 61 9.04 -1.84 -11.27
CA PHE A 61 9.47 -0.75 -12.17
C PHE A 61 9.87 0.54 -11.43
N GLU A 62 9.41 0.74 -10.20
CA GLU A 62 9.71 1.93 -9.40
C GLU A 62 10.68 1.65 -8.24
N SER A 63 10.72 0.41 -7.75
CA SER A 63 11.54 -0.02 -6.60
C SER A 63 12.00 -1.45 -6.80
N ASN A 64 13.15 -1.84 -6.23
CA ASN A 64 13.65 -3.21 -6.33
C ASN A 64 13.79 -3.92 -4.98
N LEU A 65 13.16 -3.36 -3.94
CA LEU A 65 12.96 -3.98 -2.62
C LEU A 65 11.50 -3.83 -2.19
N ILE A 66 10.91 -4.89 -1.66
CA ILE A 66 9.55 -4.91 -1.12
C ILE A 66 8.53 -4.52 -2.21
N ASN A 67 8.27 -5.43 -3.13
CA ASN A 67 7.42 -5.19 -4.28
C ASN A 67 6.02 -5.80 -4.13
N THR A 68 5.85 -6.79 -3.25
CA THR A 68 4.58 -7.48 -3.02
C THR A 68 4.09 -7.30 -1.58
N PHE A 69 2.78 -7.51 -1.36
CA PHE A 69 2.19 -7.53 -0.03
C PHE A 69 2.86 -8.60 0.85
N ALA A 70 3.12 -9.77 0.27
CA ALA A 70 3.81 -10.85 0.96
C ALA A 70 5.23 -10.46 1.42
N GLU A 71 6.00 -9.76 0.58
CA GLU A 71 7.34 -9.25 0.96
C GLU A 71 7.25 -8.19 2.08
N GLY A 72 6.19 -7.36 2.10
CA GLY A 72 5.94 -6.42 3.18
C GLY A 72 5.67 -7.13 4.52
N VAL A 73 4.90 -8.21 4.50
CA VAL A 73 4.66 -9.05 5.68
C VAL A 73 5.93 -9.77 6.11
N GLU A 74 6.71 -10.33 5.18
CA GLU A 74 8.00 -10.97 5.47
C GLU A 74 8.98 -9.99 6.12
N LEU A 75 9.06 -8.75 5.65
CA LEU A 75 9.87 -7.69 6.28
C LEU A 75 9.46 -7.50 7.74
N LYS A 76 8.17 -7.34 8.00
CA LYS A 76 7.62 -7.16 9.36
C LYS A 76 7.98 -8.33 10.28
N GLU A 77 7.80 -9.56 9.82
CA GLU A 77 8.06 -10.76 10.60
C GLU A 77 9.56 -10.96 10.86
N ARG A 78 10.38 -10.87 9.83
CA ARG A 78 11.83 -11.10 9.89
C ARG A 78 12.53 -10.17 10.87
N TRP A 79 12.12 -8.90 10.96
CA TRP A 79 12.70 -7.91 11.87
C TRP A 79 11.85 -7.66 13.12
N ASN A 80 10.80 -8.48 13.37
CA ASN A 80 9.93 -8.39 14.54
C ASN A 80 9.38 -6.97 14.77
N LEU A 81 8.89 -6.34 13.69
CA LEU A 81 8.34 -4.99 13.70
C LEU A 81 6.92 -5.01 14.27
N ARG A 82 6.76 -4.74 15.56
CA ARG A 82 5.47 -4.89 16.25
C ARG A 82 4.53 -3.70 16.08
N ASN A 83 5.08 -2.57 15.70
CA ASN A 83 4.33 -1.33 15.49
C ASN A 83 4.22 -0.96 14.00
N THR A 84 4.58 -1.87 13.13
CA THR A 84 4.51 -1.76 11.67
C THR A 84 3.46 -2.72 11.12
N ASP A 85 2.66 -2.25 10.18
CA ASP A 85 1.74 -3.06 9.37
C ASP A 85 2.01 -2.80 7.88
N VAL A 86 1.24 -3.42 7.00
CA VAL A 86 1.37 -3.25 5.55
C VAL A 86 0.20 -2.41 5.03
N LEU A 87 0.52 -1.46 4.16
CA LEU A 87 -0.41 -0.80 3.28
C LEU A 87 -0.41 -1.54 1.94
N LEU A 88 -1.58 -1.78 1.39
CA LEU A 88 -1.71 -2.28 0.04
C LEU A 88 -2.12 -1.15 -0.89
N ASP A 89 -1.33 -0.92 -1.94
CA ASP A 89 -1.77 -0.10 -3.07
C ASP A 89 -2.25 -1.01 -4.20
N TYR A 90 -3.54 -0.89 -4.55
CA TYR A 90 -4.16 -1.73 -5.58
C TYR A 90 -3.50 -1.55 -6.96
N TYR A 91 -3.03 -0.34 -7.27
CA TYR A 91 -2.28 -0.07 -8.50
C TYR A 91 -0.96 -0.84 -8.52
N HIS A 92 -0.16 -0.76 -7.44
CA HIS A 92 1.12 -1.47 -7.36
C HIS A 92 0.93 -2.98 -7.38
N MET A 93 -0.03 -3.52 -6.64
CA MET A 93 -0.38 -4.95 -6.64
C MET A 93 -0.72 -5.43 -8.06
N THR A 94 -1.54 -4.68 -8.79
CA THR A 94 -1.93 -5.02 -10.17
C THR A 94 -0.74 -4.93 -11.14
N ARG A 95 0.11 -3.93 -10.99
CA ARG A 95 1.33 -3.74 -11.82
C ARG A 95 2.37 -4.83 -11.57
N GLU A 96 2.45 -5.35 -10.35
CA GLU A 96 3.33 -6.46 -9.99
C GLU A 96 2.73 -7.83 -10.33
N HIS A 97 1.48 -7.86 -10.81
CA HIS A 97 0.73 -9.09 -11.10
C HIS A 97 0.56 -10.00 -9.86
N GLU A 98 0.56 -9.42 -8.66
CA GLU A 98 0.31 -10.17 -7.43
C GLU A 98 -1.17 -10.55 -7.36
N ASP A 99 -1.46 -11.83 -7.08
CA ASP A 99 -2.84 -12.32 -6.91
C ASP A 99 -3.44 -11.75 -5.61
N PRO A 100 -4.54 -10.99 -5.68
CA PRO A 100 -5.15 -10.41 -4.48
C PRO A 100 -5.63 -11.48 -3.47
N LYS A 101 -5.74 -12.74 -3.85
CA LYS A 101 -6.06 -13.84 -2.93
C LYS A 101 -5.00 -14.06 -1.85
N ILE A 102 -3.80 -13.51 -1.98
CA ILE A 102 -2.81 -13.48 -0.91
C ILE A 102 -3.37 -12.85 0.38
N LEU A 103 -4.31 -11.92 0.24
CA LEU A 103 -4.97 -11.27 1.37
C LEU A 103 -5.84 -12.23 2.20
N LEU A 104 -6.38 -13.30 1.61
CA LEU A 104 -7.14 -14.31 2.35
C LEU A 104 -6.28 -15.00 3.42
N THR A 105 -4.97 -15.08 3.18
CA THR A 105 -4.01 -15.70 4.11
C THR A 105 -3.34 -14.67 5.01
N LEU A 106 -2.90 -13.54 4.46
CA LEU A 106 -2.04 -12.58 5.17
C LEU A 106 -2.76 -11.27 5.54
N GLY A 107 -3.91 -10.96 4.89
CA GLY A 107 -4.52 -9.63 4.97
C GLY A 107 -5.09 -9.32 6.34
N LYS A 108 -5.80 -10.26 6.97
CA LYS A 108 -6.53 -10.02 8.23
C LYS A 108 -5.66 -9.42 9.34
N GLU A 109 -4.44 -9.91 9.49
CA GLU A 109 -3.53 -9.52 10.58
C GLU A 109 -2.59 -8.37 10.17
N ASN A 110 -2.40 -8.13 8.87
CA ASN A 110 -1.33 -7.26 8.39
C ASN A 110 -1.82 -6.05 7.59
N LEU A 111 -2.99 -6.12 6.91
CA LEU A 111 -3.50 -5.03 6.11
C LEU A 111 -4.15 -3.95 6.98
N ARG A 112 -3.61 -2.71 6.92
CA ARG A 112 -4.10 -1.61 7.74
C ARG A 112 -4.74 -0.49 6.94
N HIS A 113 -4.27 -0.24 5.71
CA HIS A 113 -4.74 0.81 4.83
C HIS A 113 -4.63 0.39 3.39
N ILE A 114 -5.48 0.97 2.53
CA ILE A 114 -5.46 0.72 1.10
C ILE A 114 -5.32 2.06 0.37
N HIS A 115 -4.36 2.12 -0.56
CA HIS A 115 -4.35 3.09 -1.64
C HIS A 115 -5.04 2.50 -2.86
N PHE A 116 -5.83 3.31 -3.54
CA PHE A 116 -6.64 2.86 -4.66
C PHE A 116 -6.52 3.82 -5.85
N ALA A 117 -6.26 3.27 -7.01
CA ALA A 117 -6.27 3.97 -8.29
C ALA A 117 -6.74 3.02 -9.40
N CYS A 118 -7.11 3.56 -10.55
CA CYS A 118 -7.40 2.76 -11.73
C CYS A 118 -6.09 2.26 -12.36
N PRO A 119 -5.86 0.93 -12.46
CA PRO A 119 -4.68 0.36 -13.09
C PRO A 119 -4.87 0.04 -14.58
N PHE A 120 -6.06 0.22 -15.14
CA PHE A 120 -6.47 -0.37 -16.42
C PHE A 120 -6.54 0.61 -17.60
N LEU A 121 -6.13 1.87 -17.43
CA LEU A 121 -6.15 2.80 -18.56
C LEU A 121 -5.00 2.52 -19.55
N PRO A 122 -5.26 2.71 -20.87
CA PRO A 122 -4.23 2.61 -21.90
C PRO A 122 -3.21 3.76 -21.71
N GLY A 123 -1.99 3.39 -21.41
CA GLY A 123 -0.88 4.31 -21.13
C GLY A 123 -0.04 3.73 -20.03
N GLU A 124 1.18 3.33 -20.31
CA GLU A 124 2.05 2.75 -19.28
C GLU A 124 2.30 3.75 -18.14
N GLY A 125 1.95 3.38 -16.92
CA GLY A 125 2.36 4.06 -15.70
C GLY A 125 1.46 5.18 -15.20
N GLU A 126 0.27 5.36 -15.71
CA GLU A 126 -0.64 6.39 -15.19
C GLU A 126 -1.56 5.84 -14.11
N ARG A 127 -1.36 6.32 -12.88
CA ARG A 127 -2.32 6.21 -11.79
C ARG A 127 -3.39 7.27 -11.98
N VAL A 128 -4.61 6.86 -12.31
CA VAL A 128 -5.72 7.80 -12.49
C VAL A 128 -6.90 7.46 -11.57
N PHE A 129 -7.77 8.42 -11.37
CA PHE A 129 -9.00 8.20 -10.63
C PHE A 129 -9.90 7.18 -11.36
N PRO A 130 -10.53 6.24 -10.65
CA PRO A 130 -11.52 5.34 -11.25
C PRO A 130 -12.77 6.14 -11.66
N LEU A 131 -13.10 6.14 -12.97
CA LEU A 131 -14.17 6.97 -13.52
C LEU A 131 -15.23 6.19 -14.30
N TYR A 132 -14.95 4.93 -14.69
CA TYR A 132 -15.79 4.17 -15.65
C TYR A 132 -16.21 2.82 -15.07
N GLU A 133 -17.49 2.45 -15.27
CA GLU A 133 -18.06 1.19 -14.79
C GLU A 133 -17.41 -0.06 -15.40
N ASN A 134 -16.91 0.02 -16.64
CA ASN A 134 -16.27 -1.12 -17.31
C ASN A 134 -14.93 -1.53 -16.68
N GLU A 135 -14.36 -0.71 -15.82
CA GLU A 135 -13.15 -1.01 -15.05
C GLU A 135 -13.43 -1.85 -13.79
N TRP A 136 -14.69 -1.99 -13.42
CA TRP A 136 -15.14 -2.60 -12.15
C TRP A 136 -14.95 -4.11 -12.05
N ARG A 137 -14.68 -4.83 -13.14
CA ARG A 137 -14.56 -6.30 -13.06
C ARG A 137 -13.47 -6.76 -12.10
N GLY A 138 -12.28 -6.20 -12.20
CA GLY A 138 -11.18 -6.48 -11.26
C GLY A 138 -11.44 -5.94 -9.85
N TYR A 139 -12.13 -4.81 -9.74
CA TYR A 139 -12.48 -4.21 -8.47
C TYR A 139 -13.46 -5.07 -7.66
N ALA A 140 -14.44 -5.69 -8.32
CA ALA A 140 -15.43 -6.53 -7.65
C ALA A 140 -14.80 -7.76 -6.98
N GLU A 141 -13.82 -8.41 -7.62
CA GLU A 141 -13.07 -9.51 -7.02
C GLU A 141 -12.27 -9.03 -5.81
N PHE A 142 -11.57 -7.92 -5.93
CA PHE A 142 -10.81 -7.32 -4.83
C PHE A 142 -11.71 -6.94 -3.66
N ALA A 143 -12.86 -6.29 -3.93
CA ALA A 143 -13.84 -5.94 -2.91
C ALA A 143 -14.41 -7.18 -2.19
N SER A 144 -14.68 -8.26 -2.93
CA SER A 144 -15.13 -9.53 -2.35
C SER A 144 -14.11 -10.12 -1.37
N ILE A 145 -12.82 -10.08 -1.73
CA ILE A 145 -11.73 -10.54 -0.86
C ILE A 145 -11.66 -9.69 0.41
N LEU A 146 -11.75 -8.37 0.30
CA LEU A 146 -11.73 -7.48 1.46
C LEU A 146 -12.90 -7.74 2.42
N LYS A 147 -14.10 -7.99 1.88
CA LYS A 147 -15.27 -8.38 2.68
C LYS A 147 -15.05 -9.73 3.37
N GLU A 148 -14.48 -10.70 2.68
CA GLU A 148 -14.21 -12.04 3.23
C GLU A 148 -13.23 -12.01 4.41
N ILE A 149 -12.17 -11.20 4.33
CA ILE A 149 -11.21 -11.02 5.45
C ILE A 149 -11.74 -10.10 6.55
N GLY A 150 -12.92 -9.48 6.37
CA GLY A 150 -13.51 -8.55 7.33
C GLY A 150 -12.75 -7.22 7.42
N TYR A 151 -12.16 -6.75 6.31
CA TYR A 151 -11.46 -5.47 6.29
C TYR A 151 -12.43 -4.31 6.58
N ASN A 152 -12.11 -3.51 7.59
CA ASN A 152 -12.89 -2.34 8.01
C ASN A 152 -12.01 -1.07 8.14
N GLY A 153 -10.85 -1.07 7.51
CA GLY A 153 -9.94 0.07 7.45
C GLY A 153 -10.39 1.11 6.42
N ARG A 154 -9.53 2.10 6.21
CA ARG A 154 -9.78 3.19 5.25
C ARG A 154 -9.19 2.85 3.88
N ILE A 155 -9.86 3.34 2.83
CA ILE A 155 -9.38 3.32 1.44
C ILE A 155 -9.20 4.77 1.01
N SER A 156 -8.01 5.12 0.53
CA SER A 156 -7.71 6.45 -0.01
C SER A 156 -7.43 6.38 -1.50
N LEU A 157 -7.94 7.35 -2.25
CA LEU A 157 -7.54 7.54 -3.64
C LEU A 157 -6.13 8.13 -3.67
N GLU A 158 -5.19 7.41 -4.27
CA GLU A 158 -3.85 7.89 -4.58
C GLU A 158 -3.63 7.87 -6.09
N ALA A 159 -4.04 8.93 -6.76
CA ALA A 159 -4.09 8.99 -8.21
C ALA A 159 -3.94 10.41 -8.74
N ARG A 160 -3.67 10.52 -10.03
CA ARG A 160 -3.63 11.80 -10.75
C ARG A 160 -4.98 12.09 -11.36
N THR A 161 -5.31 13.37 -11.43
CA THR A 161 -6.49 13.85 -12.13
C THR A 161 -6.25 15.25 -12.71
N SER A 162 -6.84 15.55 -13.86
CA SER A 162 -6.84 16.88 -14.47
C SER A 162 -7.97 17.77 -13.95
N ASP A 163 -8.99 17.17 -13.28
CA ASP A 163 -10.17 17.87 -12.77
C ASP A 163 -10.63 17.19 -11.49
N PHE A 164 -10.08 17.66 -10.36
CA PHE A 164 -10.36 17.08 -9.05
C PHE A 164 -11.82 17.22 -8.65
N ASP A 165 -12.40 18.41 -8.85
CA ASP A 165 -13.76 18.71 -8.40
C ASP A 165 -14.82 17.86 -9.11
N ARG A 166 -14.54 17.49 -10.36
CA ARG A 166 -15.40 16.61 -11.15
C ARG A 166 -15.15 15.12 -10.85
N HIS A 167 -13.89 14.71 -10.77
CA HIS A 167 -13.52 13.30 -10.73
C HIS A 167 -13.59 12.70 -9.31
N ALA A 168 -13.28 13.47 -8.27
CA ALA A 168 -13.28 12.94 -6.90
C ALA A 168 -14.66 12.44 -6.44
N PRO A 169 -15.78 13.17 -6.67
CA PRO A 169 -17.11 12.67 -6.32
C PRO A 169 -17.48 11.38 -7.06
N ILE A 170 -17.12 11.24 -8.34
CA ILE A 170 -17.38 10.03 -9.14
C ILE A 170 -16.61 8.85 -8.56
N SER A 171 -15.32 9.03 -8.30
CA SER A 171 -14.48 7.97 -7.73
C SER A 171 -14.93 7.56 -6.34
N LEU A 172 -15.35 8.50 -5.49
CA LEU A 172 -15.91 8.19 -4.17
C LEU A 172 -17.21 7.38 -4.29
N GLN A 173 -18.08 7.71 -5.24
CA GLN A 173 -19.31 6.94 -5.48
C GLN A 173 -18.98 5.51 -5.93
N ILE A 174 -17.97 5.31 -6.75
CA ILE A 174 -17.46 3.99 -7.16
C ILE A 174 -16.97 3.21 -5.94
N LEU A 175 -16.14 3.83 -5.08
CA LEU A 175 -15.63 3.18 -3.88
C LEU A 175 -16.77 2.78 -2.93
N HIS A 176 -17.74 3.64 -2.68
CA HIS A 176 -18.91 3.31 -1.88
C HIS A 176 -19.71 2.14 -2.47
N THR A 177 -19.92 2.13 -3.79
CA THR A 177 -20.65 1.03 -4.44
C THR A 177 -19.93 -0.32 -4.30
N LEU A 178 -18.58 -0.31 -4.30
CA LEU A 178 -17.78 -1.54 -4.24
C LEU A 178 -17.58 -2.05 -2.81
N PHE A 179 -17.38 -1.15 -1.84
CA PHE A 179 -16.85 -1.53 -0.53
C PHE A 179 -17.85 -1.37 0.63
N ASP A 180 -18.95 -0.65 0.46
CA ASP A 180 -20.06 -0.63 1.41
C ASP A 180 -21.02 -1.81 1.15
#